data_4d931f32cc47e7c68a7e5d82e2f378b5
#
_entry.id   4d931f32cc47e7c68a7e5d82e2f378b5
#
_cell.length_a   1.000
_cell.length_b   1.000
_cell.length_c   1.000
_cell.angle_alpha   90.00
_cell.angle_beta   90.00
_cell.angle_gamma   90.00
#
_symmetry.space_group_name_H-M   'P 1'
#
loop_
_entity.id
_entity.type
_entity.pdbx_description
1 polymer ?
#
loop_
_entity_poly.entity_id
_entity_poly.type
_entity_poly.pdbx_seq_one_letter_code
_entity_poly.pdbx_strand_id
1 'polypeptide(L)'
;AKARVQICPRDDGNVCRRIVDVMFDGKEPVNPIYLNQTDKVKLLVYAGDFSDTQETKAFYEFLNKVDYEHFDVTLIGNGAKEEESSEKLNSLPKEIRVLYWKRSYPATDEEYVCHKKFMKSKKTEVPEMLLDFYRRELRRMIGMSKFDYALVFTDMKKFFPAMSGALDVKQIFNIENWQNLLKC
;
A
#
# COMPACT_ATOMS: atom_id res chain seq x y z
N ALA A 1 30.17 19.05 11.48
CA ALA A 1 30.74 17.96 10.65
C ALA A 1 30.35 16.57 11.15
N LYS A 2 30.46 16.25 12.45
CA LYS A 2 30.13 14.91 13.01
C LYS A 2 28.67 14.52 12.85
N ALA A 3 27.71 15.43 13.06
CA ALA A 3 26.27 15.13 12.91
C ALA A 3 25.87 14.78 11.46
N ARG A 4 26.48 15.45 10.46
CA ARG A 4 26.23 15.18 9.04
C ARG A 4 26.64 13.75 8.66
N VAL A 5 27.78 13.28 9.13
CA VAL A 5 28.27 11.91 8.88
C VAL A 5 27.38 10.85 9.52
N GLN A 6 26.76 11.13 10.65
CA GLN A 6 25.85 10.22 11.34
C GLN A 6 24.47 10.15 10.66
N ILE A 7 23.94 11.30 10.20
CA ILE A 7 22.59 11.40 9.62
C ILE A 7 22.62 11.04 8.13
N CYS A 8 23.67 11.49 7.41
CA CYS A 8 23.82 11.27 5.97
C CYS A 8 25.23 10.76 5.66
N PRO A 9 25.57 9.51 6.01
CA PRO A 9 26.94 8.98 5.87
C PRO A 9 27.43 8.92 4.42
N ARG A 10 26.53 9.05 3.45
CA ARG A 10 26.84 9.03 2.00
C ARG A 10 26.74 10.40 1.32
N ASP A 11 26.55 11.46 2.07
CA ASP A 11 26.52 12.83 1.54
C ASP A 11 27.95 13.37 1.40
N ASP A 12 28.67 12.83 0.42
CA ASP A 12 30.06 13.14 0.07
C ASP A 12 30.19 13.98 -1.21
N GLY A 13 29.05 14.50 -1.72
CA GLY A 13 28.99 15.27 -2.96
C GLY A 13 28.98 14.42 -4.24
N ASN A 14 29.11 13.08 -4.16
CA ASN A 14 29.17 12.19 -5.30
C ASN A 14 27.87 11.42 -5.58
N VAL A 15 26.74 11.83 -4.98
CA VAL A 15 25.46 11.13 -5.10
C VAL A 15 25.01 11.03 -6.57
N CYS A 16 25.04 12.14 -7.30
CA CYS A 16 24.61 12.15 -8.70
C CYS A 16 25.49 11.22 -9.56
N ARG A 17 26.79 11.20 -9.32
CA ARG A 17 27.71 10.31 -10.04
C ARG A 17 27.37 8.83 -9.76
N ARG A 18 27.14 8.46 -8.49
CA ARG A 18 26.74 7.10 -8.13
C ARG A 18 25.41 6.68 -8.78
N ILE A 19 24.45 7.61 -8.87
CA ILE A 19 23.18 7.34 -9.55
C ILE A 19 23.42 7.06 -11.03
N VAL A 20 24.23 7.89 -11.71
CA VAL A 20 24.56 7.71 -13.12
C VAL A 20 25.30 6.37 -13.33
N ASP A 21 26.30 6.09 -12.51
CA ASP A 21 27.08 4.85 -12.57
C ASP A 21 26.17 3.60 -12.47
N VAL A 22 25.17 3.62 -11.58
CA VAL A 22 24.26 2.47 -11.39
C VAL A 22 23.19 2.41 -12.47
N MET A 23 22.54 3.54 -12.79
CA MET A 23 21.36 3.56 -13.67
C MET A 23 21.71 3.47 -15.17
N PHE A 24 22.84 4.05 -15.57
CA PHE A 24 23.20 4.17 -16.98
C PHE A 24 24.43 3.33 -17.34
N ASP A 25 25.41 3.23 -16.45
CA ASP A 25 26.65 2.50 -16.71
C ASP A 25 26.59 1.04 -16.21
N GLY A 26 25.49 0.64 -15.56
CA GLY A 26 25.30 -0.73 -15.04
C GLY A 26 26.32 -1.15 -13.97
N LYS A 27 26.99 -0.18 -13.32
CA LYS A 27 27.95 -0.49 -12.26
C LYS A 27 27.25 -0.94 -11.00
N GLU A 28 27.79 -1.93 -10.31
CA GLU A 28 27.27 -2.31 -9.01
C GLU A 28 27.47 -1.19 -7.98
N PRO A 29 26.46 -0.87 -7.19
CA PRO A 29 26.59 0.15 -6.16
C PRO A 29 27.56 -0.29 -5.07
N VAL A 30 28.45 0.62 -4.68
CA VAL A 30 29.34 0.40 -3.53
C VAL A 30 28.52 0.38 -2.25
N ASN A 31 28.57 -0.72 -1.51
CA ASN A 31 27.77 -0.96 -0.29
C ASN A 31 26.27 -0.76 -0.56
N PRO A 32 25.64 -1.55 -1.40
CA PRO A 32 24.21 -1.45 -1.64
C PRO A 32 23.45 -1.69 -0.32
N ILE A 33 22.48 -0.82 -0.04
CA ILE A 33 21.47 -1.14 0.98
C ILE A 33 20.43 -1.97 0.24
N TYR A 34 20.53 -3.28 0.35
CA TYR A 34 19.41 -4.13 -0.04
C TYR A 34 18.29 -3.90 0.96
N LEU A 35 17.14 -3.43 0.49
CA LEU A 35 15.92 -3.58 1.27
C LEU A 35 15.79 -5.08 1.53
N ASN A 36 15.71 -5.47 2.79
CA ASN A 36 15.64 -6.87 3.17
C ASN A 36 14.58 -7.55 2.30
N GLN A 37 15.01 -8.41 1.40
CA GLN A 37 14.11 -9.33 0.73
C GLN A 37 13.70 -10.31 1.82
N THR A 38 12.46 -10.22 2.25
CA THR A 38 11.89 -11.18 3.18
C THR A 38 11.29 -12.32 2.37
N ASP A 39 11.50 -13.55 2.82
CA ASP A 39 10.82 -14.73 2.27
C ASP A 39 9.37 -14.84 2.76
N LYS A 40 8.93 -13.88 3.60
CA LYS A 40 7.56 -13.79 4.12
C LYS A 40 6.56 -13.55 3.00
N VAL A 41 5.38 -14.09 3.15
CA VAL A 41 4.24 -13.82 2.28
C VAL A 41 3.84 -12.34 2.40
N LYS A 42 3.87 -11.61 1.29
CA LYS A 42 3.62 -10.16 1.26
C LYS A 42 2.15 -9.87 1.13
N LEU A 43 1.60 -9.23 2.14
CA LEU A 43 0.18 -8.94 2.25
C LEU A 43 -0.10 -7.44 2.18
N LEU A 44 -0.96 -7.04 1.23
CA LEU A 44 -1.48 -5.67 1.14
C LEU A 44 -2.86 -5.62 1.80
N VAL A 45 -3.00 -4.81 2.85
CA VAL A 45 -4.24 -4.68 3.61
C VAL A 45 -4.83 -3.29 3.45
N TYR A 46 -6.14 -3.22 3.25
CA TYR A 46 -6.89 -1.97 3.25
C TYR A 46 -8.00 -2.02 4.32
N ALA A 47 -7.89 -1.17 5.34
CA ALA A 47 -8.80 -1.14 6.50
C ALA A 47 -9.74 0.08 6.51
N GLY A 48 -9.65 0.98 5.53
CA GLY A 48 -10.49 2.18 5.48
C GLY A 48 -10.00 3.32 6.36
N ASP A 49 -10.92 3.97 7.06
CA ASP A 49 -10.68 5.19 7.85
C ASP A 49 -10.61 4.96 9.38
N PHE A 50 -10.63 3.71 9.82
CA PHE A 50 -10.59 3.30 11.23
C PHE A 50 -11.78 3.79 12.09
N SER A 51 -12.89 4.17 11.46
CA SER A 51 -14.13 4.46 12.18
C SER A 51 -14.63 3.22 12.94
N ASP A 52 -15.42 3.41 14.00
CA ASP A 52 -15.94 2.28 14.79
C ASP A 52 -17.06 1.53 14.04
N THR A 53 -16.63 0.62 13.18
CA THR A 53 -17.48 -0.22 12.34
C THR A 53 -17.18 -1.71 12.58
N GLN A 54 -18.04 -2.57 12.06
CA GLN A 54 -17.81 -4.03 12.10
C GLN A 54 -16.54 -4.41 11.30
N GLU A 55 -16.29 -3.71 10.22
CA GLU A 55 -15.11 -3.89 9.39
C GLU A 55 -13.83 -3.59 10.16
N THR A 56 -13.82 -2.51 10.93
CA THR A 56 -12.67 -2.14 11.77
C THR A 56 -12.46 -3.17 12.88
N LYS A 57 -13.53 -3.69 13.49
CA LYS A 57 -13.42 -4.77 14.49
C LYS A 57 -12.82 -6.03 13.89
N ALA A 58 -13.28 -6.45 12.71
CA ALA A 58 -12.72 -7.59 11.99
C ALA A 58 -11.25 -7.37 11.60
N PHE A 59 -10.86 -6.14 11.25
CA PHE A 59 -9.47 -5.79 10.99
C PHE A 59 -8.59 -5.97 12.24
N TYR A 60 -9.02 -5.51 13.41
CA TYR A 60 -8.26 -5.72 14.66
C TYR A 60 -8.22 -7.19 15.08
N GLU A 61 -9.29 -7.95 14.82
CA GLU A 61 -9.29 -9.39 15.02
C GLU A 61 -8.24 -10.10 14.13
N PHE A 62 -8.13 -9.68 12.87
CA PHE A 62 -7.09 -10.13 11.95
C PHE A 62 -5.70 -9.81 12.51
N LEU A 63 -5.45 -8.57 12.96
CA LEU A 63 -4.14 -8.16 13.49
C LEU A 63 -3.70 -8.99 14.70
N ASN A 64 -4.65 -9.46 15.51
CA ASN A 64 -4.38 -10.32 16.66
C ASN A 64 -4.11 -11.79 16.29
N LYS A 65 -4.48 -12.21 15.08
CA LYS A 65 -4.35 -13.61 14.63
C LYS A 65 -3.28 -13.83 13.58
N VAL A 66 -2.84 -12.76 12.92
CA VAL A 66 -1.83 -12.86 11.87
C VAL A 66 -0.46 -13.22 12.47
N ASP A 67 0.22 -14.16 11.83
CA ASP A 67 1.59 -14.53 12.17
C ASP A 67 2.58 -13.60 11.43
N TYR A 68 3.16 -12.66 12.13
CA TYR A 68 4.13 -11.71 11.59
C TYR A 68 5.49 -12.34 11.25
N GLU A 69 5.76 -13.57 11.68
CA GLU A 69 6.95 -14.31 11.22
C GLU A 69 6.71 -14.86 9.81
N HIS A 70 5.48 -15.19 9.48
CA HIS A 70 5.09 -15.71 8.17
C HIS A 70 4.67 -14.60 7.20
N PHE A 71 3.95 -13.60 7.67
CA PHE A 71 3.40 -12.52 6.84
C PHE A 71 4.15 -11.20 6.99
N ASP A 72 4.43 -10.54 5.87
CA ASP A 72 4.92 -9.17 5.77
C ASP A 72 3.74 -8.25 5.41
N VAL A 73 3.19 -7.57 6.41
CA VAL A 73 1.94 -6.82 6.29
C VAL A 73 2.21 -5.36 5.95
N THR A 74 1.63 -4.89 4.85
CA THR A 74 1.59 -3.48 4.45
C THR A 74 0.14 -2.99 4.46
N LEU A 75 -0.15 -2.03 5.32
CA LEU A 75 -1.47 -1.43 5.48
C LEU A 75 -1.58 -0.14 4.66
N ILE A 76 -2.62 -0.03 3.85
CA ILE A 76 -3.05 1.24 3.27
C ILE A 76 -4.18 1.79 4.14
N GLY A 77 -3.97 2.95 4.74
CA GLY A 77 -4.96 3.66 5.51
C GLY A 77 -5.31 5.02 4.90
N ASN A 78 -6.56 5.42 5.04
CA ASN A 78 -6.91 6.82 4.86
C ASN A 78 -6.29 7.60 6.00
N GLY A 79 -5.61 8.72 5.70
CA GLY A 79 -5.04 9.57 6.75
C GLY A 79 -6.08 9.90 7.81
N ALA A 80 -5.68 9.82 9.07
CA ALA A 80 -6.54 10.13 10.21
C ALA A 80 -7.11 11.55 10.07
N LYS A 81 -8.44 11.63 10.12
CA LYS A 81 -9.15 12.93 10.13
C LYS A 81 -9.42 13.41 11.54
N GLU A 82 -9.39 12.51 12.50
CA GLU A 82 -9.76 12.72 13.89
C GLU A 82 -8.64 12.22 14.82
N GLU A 83 -8.53 12.79 16.00
CA GLU A 83 -7.53 12.46 17.00
C GLU A 83 -7.59 10.98 17.40
N GLU A 84 -8.79 10.45 17.59
CA GLU A 84 -9.04 9.04 17.90
C GLU A 84 -8.50 8.08 16.81
N SER A 85 -8.64 8.43 15.54
CA SER A 85 -8.08 7.64 14.44
C SER A 85 -6.55 7.67 14.42
N SER A 86 -5.96 8.77 14.90
CA SER A 86 -4.51 8.89 15.06
C SER A 86 -3.98 8.00 16.17
N GLU A 87 -4.66 7.93 17.31
CA GLU A 87 -4.32 7.04 18.42
C GLU A 87 -4.42 5.57 18.01
N LYS A 88 -5.48 5.20 17.30
CA LYS A 88 -5.66 3.85 16.75
C LYS A 88 -4.51 3.46 15.80
N LEU A 89 -4.07 4.38 14.95
CA LEU A 89 -2.91 4.14 14.06
C LEU A 89 -1.61 3.97 14.85
N ASN A 90 -1.41 4.76 15.90
CA ASN A 90 -0.23 4.68 16.75
C ASN A 90 -0.19 3.40 17.61
N SER A 91 -1.33 2.75 17.82
CA SER A 91 -1.44 1.48 18.55
C SER A 91 -1.19 0.23 17.70
N LEU A 92 -0.97 0.39 16.39
CA LEU A 92 -0.69 -0.74 15.51
C LEU A 92 0.62 -1.45 15.87
N PRO A 93 0.71 -2.77 15.67
CA PRO A 93 1.97 -3.50 15.79
C PRO A 93 3.09 -2.88 14.96
N LYS A 94 4.32 -2.86 15.51
CA LYS A 94 5.50 -2.26 14.85
C LYS A 94 5.94 -2.99 13.59
N GLU A 95 5.52 -4.22 13.44
CA GLU A 95 5.77 -5.09 12.29
C GLU A 95 5.01 -4.62 11.05
N ILE A 96 3.95 -3.82 11.22
CA ILE A 96 3.10 -3.34 10.13
C ILE A 96 3.70 -2.09 9.50
N ARG A 97 3.89 -2.12 8.19
CA ARG A 97 4.18 -0.91 7.42
C ARG A 97 2.89 -0.19 7.08
N VAL A 98 2.80 1.10 7.39
CA VAL A 98 1.63 1.91 7.11
C VAL A 98 1.91 2.88 5.96
N LEU A 99 1.11 2.80 4.92
CA LEU A 99 1.09 3.74 3.81
C LEU A 99 -0.16 4.59 3.89
N TYR A 100 0.00 5.91 3.89
CA TYR A 100 -1.14 6.83 3.91
C TYR A 100 -1.56 7.18 2.49
N TRP A 101 -2.82 6.93 2.20
CA TRP A 101 -3.40 7.36 0.94
C TRP A 101 -3.89 8.80 1.03
N LYS A 102 -3.23 9.67 0.30
CA LYS A 102 -3.71 11.04 0.07
C LYS A 102 -4.52 11.05 -1.23
N ARG A 103 -5.79 11.42 -1.12
CA ARG A 103 -6.74 11.52 -2.24
C ARG A 103 -6.38 12.68 -3.19
N SER A 104 -5.22 12.67 -3.81
CA SER A 104 -4.89 13.57 -4.91
C SER A 104 -4.68 12.70 -6.14
N TYR A 105 -5.67 12.66 -7.00
CA TYR A 105 -5.64 11.86 -8.21
C TYR A 105 -4.92 12.61 -9.34
N PRO A 106 -3.83 12.10 -9.89
CA PRO A 106 -3.26 12.61 -11.14
C PRO A 106 -4.09 12.09 -12.31
N ALA A 107 -5.37 12.48 -12.35
CA ALA A 107 -6.32 12.11 -13.38
C ALA A 107 -6.42 13.20 -14.44
N THR A 108 -6.63 12.81 -15.70
CA THR A 108 -7.12 13.74 -16.73
C THR A 108 -8.58 14.14 -16.42
N ASP A 109 -9.07 15.21 -17.04
CA ASP A 109 -10.47 15.63 -16.85
C ASP A 109 -11.45 14.53 -17.25
N GLU A 110 -11.15 13.79 -18.32
CA GLU A 110 -11.96 12.68 -18.81
C GLU A 110 -11.99 11.51 -17.83
N GLU A 111 -10.83 11.11 -17.32
CA GLU A 111 -10.70 10.07 -16.29
C GLU A 111 -11.44 10.48 -15.01
N TYR A 112 -11.32 11.73 -14.59
CA TYR A 112 -12.00 12.23 -13.42
C TYR A 112 -13.52 12.19 -13.56
N VAL A 113 -14.05 12.60 -14.71
CA VAL A 113 -15.49 12.53 -15.01
C VAL A 113 -15.96 11.07 -15.05
N CYS A 114 -15.19 10.19 -15.71
CA CYS A 114 -15.49 8.77 -15.78
C CYS A 114 -15.47 8.13 -14.40
N HIS A 115 -14.45 8.39 -13.58
CA HIS A 115 -14.35 7.94 -12.19
C HIS A 115 -15.56 8.38 -11.35
N LYS A 116 -15.96 9.66 -11.40
CA LYS A 116 -17.16 10.14 -10.69
C LYS A 116 -18.44 9.40 -11.10
N LYS A 117 -18.62 9.13 -12.40
CA LYS A 117 -19.76 8.38 -12.92
C LYS A 117 -19.72 6.92 -12.44
N PHE A 118 -18.55 6.29 -12.50
CA PHE A 118 -18.35 4.92 -12.03
C PHE A 118 -18.68 4.79 -10.55
N MET A 119 -18.15 5.66 -9.70
CA MET A 119 -18.37 5.64 -8.25
C MET A 119 -19.83 5.84 -7.84
N LYS A 120 -20.63 6.53 -8.67
CA LYS A 120 -22.07 6.70 -8.45
C LYS A 120 -22.90 5.56 -9.03
N SER A 121 -22.33 4.74 -9.91
CA SER A 121 -23.03 3.65 -10.56
C SER A 121 -23.13 2.43 -9.63
N LYS A 122 -24.07 1.51 -9.98
CA LYS A 122 -24.14 0.18 -9.35
C LYS A 122 -23.25 -0.86 -10.05
N LYS A 123 -22.47 -0.43 -11.05
CA LYS A 123 -21.60 -1.34 -11.80
C LYS A 123 -20.42 -1.78 -10.93
N THR A 124 -20.05 -3.03 -11.03
CA THR A 124 -18.88 -3.62 -10.36
C THR A 124 -17.69 -3.73 -11.30
N GLU A 125 -17.95 -3.78 -12.61
CA GLU A 125 -16.91 -3.85 -13.63
C GLU A 125 -16.29 -2.47 -13.87
N VAL A 126 -14.97 -2.39 -13.71
CA VAL A 126 -14.20 -1.16 -13.88
C VAL A 126 -14.08 -0.83 -15.36
N PRO A 127 -14.46 0.37 -15.81
CA PRO A 127 -14.23 0.79 -17.19
C PRO A 127 -12.74 0.74 -17.56
N GLU A 128 -12.43 0.27 -18.78
CA GLU A 128 -11.06 0.12 -19.26
C GLU A 128 -10.24 1.42 -19.14
N MET A 129 -10.83 2.57 -19.47
CA MET A 129 -10.22 3.89 -19.30
C MET A 129 -9.72 4.13 -17.87
N LEU A 130 -10.38 3.58 -16.87
CA LEU A 130 -10.00 3.76 -15.45
C LEU A 130 -8.94 2.76 -14.98
N LEU A 131 -8.69 1.67 -15.70
CA LEU A 131 -7.69 0.68 -15.29
C LEU A 131 -6.29 1.28 -15.27
N ASP A 132 -5.91 2.04 -16.29
CA ASP A 132 -4.60 2.69 -16.34
C ASP A 132 -4.47 3.81 -15.33
N PHE A 133 -5.56 4.56 -15.10
CA PHE A 133 -5.63 5.55 -14.03
C PHE A 133 -5.39 4.90 -12.66
N TYR A 134 -6.05 3.78 -12.36
CA TYR A 134 -5.87 3.07 -11.10
C TYR A 134 -4.49 2.40 -10.98
N ARG A 135 -3.92 1.90 -12.07
CA ARG A 135 -2.53 1.40 -12.09
C ARG A 135 -1.52 2.51 -11.75
N ARG A 136 -1.71 3.71 -12.29
CA ARG A 136 -0.84 4.86 -11.96
C ARG A 136 -0.97 5.24 -10.50
N GLU A 137 -2.20 5.27 -9.95
CA GLU A 137 -2.44 5.60 -8.55
C GLU A 137 -1.85 4.53 -7.59
N LEU A 138 -2.01 3.25 -7.90
CA LEU A 138 -1.36 2.18 -7.16
C LEU A 138 0.17 2.33 -7.18
N ARG A 139 0.74 2.55 -8.36
CA ARG A 139 2.18 2.72 -8.52
C ARG A 139 2.70 3.92 -7.72
N ARG A 140 1.92 4.99 -7.63
CA ARG A 140 2.24 6.14 -6.80
C ARG A 140 2.29 5.79 -5.30
N MET A 141 1.42 4.90 -4.83
CA MET A 141 1.34 4.50 -3.43
C MET A 141 2.34 3.42 -3.04
N ILE A 142 2.39 2.34 -3.82
CA ILE A 142 3.17 1.15 -3.47
C ILE A 142 4.47 1.02 -4.28
N GLY A 143 4.72 1.94 -5.22
CA GLY A 143 5.91 1.90 -6.08
C GLY A 143 5.94 0.64 -6.95
N MET A 144 7.08 -0.04 -6.93
CA MET A 144 7.29 -1.32 -7.62
C MET A 144 7.14 -2.53 -6.68
N SER A 145 6.61 -2.32 -5.48
CA SER A 145 6.41 -3.41 -4.53
C SER A 145 5.40 -4.42 -5.08
N LYS A 146 5.73 -5.70 -4.93
CA LYS A 146 4.85 -6.81 -5.28
C LYS A 146 4.28 -7.41 -4.01
N PHE A 147 3.03 -7.84 -4.09
CA PHE A 147 2.31 -8.49 -3.01
C PHE A 147 1.81 -9.85 -3.48
N ASP A 148 1.74 -10.82 -2.57
CA ASP A 148 1.20 -12.14 -2.88
C ASP A 148 -0.32 -12.14 -2.79
N TYR A 149 -0.85 -11.47 -1.78
CA TYR A 149 -2.29 -11.38 -1.52
C TYR A 149 -2.70 -9.97 -1.14
N ALA A 150 -3.99 -9.68 -1.32
CA ALA A 150 -4.61 -8.46 -0.80
C ALA A 150 -5.79 -8.80 0.10
N LEU A 151 -6.02 -7.97 1.13
CA LEU A 151 -7.10 -8.13 2.09
C LEU A 151 -7.82 -6.79 2.27
N VAL A 152 -9.13 -6.80 2.11
CA VAL A 152 -9.98 -5.60 2.13
C VAL A 152 -11.07 -5.75 3.17
N PHE A 153 -11.07 -4.89 4.18
CA PHE A 153 -12.05 -4.89 5.26
C PHE A 153 -13.22 -3.94 5.05
N THR A 154 -13.15 -3.03 4.09
CA THR A 154 -14.21 -2.04 3.87
C THR A 154 -15.10 -2.40 2.69
N ASP A 155 -16.24 -1.70 2.56
CA ASP A 155 -17.05 -1.79 1.35
C ASP A 155 -16.17 -1.47 0.13
N MET A 156 -15.99 -2.49 -0.68
CA MET A 156 -15.20 -2.45 -1.91
C MET A 156 -15.56 -1.31 -2.86
N LYS A 157 -16.76 -0.72 -2.74
CA LYS A 157 -17.25 0.32 -3.66
C LYS A 157 -16.54 1.65 -3.55
N LYS A 158 -15.80 1.93 -2.47
CA LYS A 158 -15.25 3.28 -2.26
C LYS A 158 -13.83 3.47 -2.77
N PHE A 159 -13.02 2.43 -2.86
CA PHE A 159 -11.64 2.58 -3.27
C PHE A 159 -11.04 1.38 -4.00
N PHE A 160 -11.22 0.18 -3.47
CA PHE A 160 -10.45 -0.98 -3.84
C PHE A 160 -10.94 -1.79 -5.05
N PRO A 161 -12.25 -1.85 -5.41
CA PRO A 161 -12.65 -2.57 -6.63
C PRO A 161 -12.06 -1.92 -7.87
N ALA A 162 -11.95 -0.62 -7.79
CA ALA A 162 -11.30 0.16 -8.80
C ALA A 162 -9.82 -0.21 -8.93
N MET A 163 -9.15 -0.50 -7.81
CA MET A 163 -7.75 -0.90 -7.81
C MET A 163 -7.53 -2.42 -7.86
N SER A 164 -8.51 -3.24 -7.48
CA SER A 164 -8.37 -4.69 -7.50
C SER A 164 -8.09 -5.22 -8.92
N GLY A 165 -8.70 -4.63 -9.94
CA GLY A 165 -8.40 -4.91 -11.34
C GLY A 165 -7.02 -4.46 -11.81
N ALA A 166 -6.32 -3.65 -11.00
CA ALA A 166 -4.98 -3.15 -11.28
C ALA A 166 -3.89 -3.83 -10.42
N LEU A 167 -4.27 -4.57 -9.38
CA LEU A 167 -3.37 -5.33 -8.52
C LEU A 167 -3.02 -6.68 -9.16
N ASP A 168 -1.72 -6.93 -9.29
CA ASP A 168 -1.18 -8.23 -9.67
C ASP A 168 -0.93 -9.04 -8.38
N VAL A 169 -1.98 -9.70 -7.88
CA VAL A 169 -1.94 -10.56 -6.68
C VAL A 169 -2.59 -11.90 -6.96
N LYS A 170 -2.16 -12.95 -6.24
CA LYS A 170 -2.71 -14.31 -6.40
C LYS A 170 -4.21 -14.36 -6.09
N GLN A 171 -4.62 -13.66 -5.02
CA GLN A 171 -6.02 -13.60 -4.58
C GLN A 171 -6.28 -12.36 -3.74
N ILE A 172 -7.54 -11.88 -3.78
CA ILE A 172 -8.04 -10.83 -2.91
C ILE A 172 -9.03 -11.46 -1.92
N PHE A 173 -8.78 -11.23 -0.64
CA PHE A 173 -9.66 -11.63 0.46
C PHE A 173 -10.48 -10.44 0.96
N ASN A 174 -11.61 -10.71 1.58
CA ASN A 174 -12.50 -9.70 2.16
C ASN A 174 -12.88 -10.06 3.60
N ILE A 175 -13.74 -9.26 4.21
CA ILE A 175 -14.22 -9.45 5.58
C ILE A 175 -14.88 -10.82 5.83
N GLU A 176 -15.45 -11.45 4.79
CA GLU A 176 -16.17 -12.73 4.94
C GLU A 176 -15.24 -13.94 4.90
N ASN A 177 -14.07 -13.81 4.27
CA ASN A 177 -13.20 -14.96 3.98
C ASN A 177 -11.72 -14.78 4.39
N TRP A 178 -11.38 -13.72 5.12
CA TRP A 178 -10.00 -13.45 5.51
C TRP A 178 -9.35 -14.57 6.36
N GLN A 179 -10.16 -15.35 7.10
CA GLN A 179 -9.65 -16.49 7.88
C GLN A 179 -9.00 -17.55 6.98
N ASN A 180 -9.40 -17.63 5.70
CA ASN A 180 -8.79 -18.55 4.74
C ASN A 180 -7.38 -18.13 4.36
N LEU A 181 -7.08 -16.83 4.39
CA LEU A 181 -5.73 -16.31 4.17
C LEU A 181 -4.73 -16.85 5.20
N LEU A 182 -5.13 -17.00 6.46
CA LEU A 182 -4.25 -17.50 7.53
C LEU A 182 -3.86 -18.98 7.36
N LYS A 183 -4.44 -19.67 6.36
CA LYS A 183 -4.12 -21.06 6.02
C LYS A 183 -3.19 -21.16 4.80
N CYS A 184 -2.92 -20.04 4.13
CA CYS A 184 -1.99 -19.94 3.01
C CYS A 184 -0.55 -19.81 3.48
#